data_56719dc7c05341787f8f802976d40537
#
_entry.id   56719dc7c05341787f8f802976d40537
#
_cell.length_a   1.000
_cell.length_b   1.000
_cell.length_c   1.000
_cell.angle_alpha   90.00
_cell.angle_beta   90.00
_cell.angle_gamma   90.00
#
_symmetry.space_group_name_H-M   'P 1'
#
loop_
_entity.id
_entity.type
_entity.pdbx_description
1 polymer ?
#
loop_
_entity_poly.entity_id
_entity_poly.type
_entity_poly.pdbx_seq_one_letter_code
_entity_poly.pdbx_strand_id
1 'polypeptide(L)'
;KHGYNAHDYKAEDLAAFFTTAEIQEFTLNEREYLLREILETNRIIIKNSDGTYKAGKGAVISICRESPRYLRYPFLAHESWHGIYFIDEDFRNLVSACYNMFDPDSMEFLKTFWETQPGLGYDRSDEYLMQNEFMAYIMQQSFSNIAPYFLQVAGRGSVNRIQKEGA
;
A
#
# COMPACT_ATOMS: atom_id res chain seq x y z
N LYS A 1 3.38 13.33 16.14
CA LYS A 1 2.95 12.90 14.78
C LYS A 1 2.89 11.39 14.81
N HIS A 2 1.72 10.81 14.62
CA HIS A 2 1.62 9.37 14.41
C HIS A 2 2.07 9.10 12.98
N GLY A 3 3.02 8.19 12.81
CA GLY A 3 3.39 7.64 11.51
C GLY A 3 2.26 6.76 10.93
N TYR A 4 2.47 6.27 9.75
CA TYR A 4 1.54 5.32 9.14
C TYR A 4 1.49 4.02 9.95
N ASN A 5 0.34 3.35 9.93
CA ASN A 5 0.14 2.10 10.67
C ASN A 5 0.72 0.88 9.95
N ALA A 6 0.81 0.94 8.63
CA ALA A 6 1.32 -0.11 7.77
C ALA A 6 1.88 0.48 6.47
N HIS A 7 2.71 -0.28 5.77
CA HIS A 7 3.32 0.08 4.48
C HIS A 7 3.63 -1.16 3.67
N ASP A 8 3.62 -0.98 2.38
CA ASP A 8 4.09 -1.91 1.36
C ASP A 8 5.14 -1.23 0.47
N TYR A 9 6.09 -2.00 -0.01
CA TYR A 9 7.14 -1.52 -0.90
C TYR A 9 7.45 -2.56 -1.97
N LYS A 10 7.52 -2.11 -3.22
CA LYS A 10 8.00 -2.92 -4.35
C LYS A 10 9.51 -3.07 -4.30
N ALA A 11 10.00 -4.17 -4.87
CA ALA A 11 11.45 -4.37 -5.02
C ALA A 11 12.12 -3.27 -5.85
N GLU A 12 11.42 -2.73 -6.85
CA GLU A 12 11.88 -1.64 -7.71
C GLU A 12 12.12 -0.35 -6.92
N ASP A 13 11.19 0.04 -6.05
CA ASP A 13 11.29 1.25 -5.24
C ASP A 13 12.44 1.14 -4.22
N LEU A 14 12.58 -0.05 -3.61
CA LEU A 14 13.68 -0.32 -2.68
C LEU A 14 15.04 -0.32 -3.38
N ALA A 15 15.14 -0.91 -4.58
CA ALA A 15 16.35 -0.88 -5.39
C ALA A 15 16.71 0.55 -5.81
N ALA A 16 15.71 1.36 -6.21
CA ALA A 16 15.91 2.75 -6.56
C ALA A 16 16.39 3.59 -5.36
N PHE A 17 15.80 3.38 -4.17
CA PHE A 17 16.23 4.05 -2.94
C PHE A 17 17.70 3.77 -2.63
N PHE A 18 18.11 2.51 -2.58
CA PHE A 18 19.49 2.15 -2.25
C PHE A 18 20.48 2.52 -3.35
N THR A 19 20.08 2.49 -4.62
CA THR A 19 20.88 3.01 -5.74
C THR A 19 21.11 4.51 -5.59
N THR A 20 20.05 5.26 -5.28
CA THR A 20 20.16 6.71 -5.09
C THR A 20 21.05 7.05 -3.90
N ALA A 21 20.94 6.30 -2.80
CA ALA A 21 21.79 6.48 -1.64
C ALA A 21 23.28 6.26 -1.96
N GLU A 22 23.62 5.22 -2.75
CA GLU A 22 25.01 4.97 -3.19
C GLU A 22 25.51 6.09 -4.12
N ILE A 23 24.73 6.50 -5.14
CA ILE A 23 25.13 7.52 -6.11
C ILE A 23 25.33 8.88 -5.44
N GLN A 24 24.49 9.22 -4.47
CA GLN A 24 24.54 10.52 -3.76
C GLN A 24 25.46 10.48 -2.52
N GLU A 25 26.14 9.38 -2.28
CA GLU A 25 26.98 9.15 -1.09
C GLU A 25 26.21 9.46 0.22
N PHE A 26 24.92 9.15 0.23
CA PHE A 26 24.06 9.38 1.38
C PHE A 26 24.37 8.38 2.49
N THR A 27 24.64 8.89 3.70
CA THR A 27 24.93 8.05 4.85
C THR A 27 23.64 7.42 5.40
N LEU A 28 23.50 6.12 5.22
CA LEU A 28 22.40 5.34 5.80
C LEU A 28 22.53 5.24 7.32
N ASN A 29 21.43 5.17 8.04
CA ASN A 29 21.43 4.84 9.45
C ASN A 29 21.51 3.31 9.68
N GLU A 30 21.74 2.88 10.91
CA GLU A 30 21.91 1.46 11.27
C GLU A 30 20.73 0.57 10.84
N ARG A 31 19.49 1.11 10.90
CA ARG A 31 18.28 0.36 10.52
C ARG A 31 18.14 0.24 9.01
N GLU A 32 18.54 1.25 8.27
CA GLU A 32 18.57 1.21 6.80
C GLU A 32 19.66 0.25 6.29
N TYR A 33 20.81 0.19 6.96
CA TYR A 33 21.81 -0.83 6.69
C TYR A 33 21.29 -2.25 6.94
N LEU A 34 20.63 -2.48 8.08
CA LEU A 34 20.00 -3.75 8.41
C LEU A 34 18.92 -4.12 7.38
N LEU A 35 18.08 -3.17 6.99
CA LEU A 35 17.06 -3.40 5.96
C LEU A 35 17.72 -3.82 4.64
N ARG A 36 18.74 -3.12 4.20
CA ARG A 36 19.50 -3.47 2.98
C ARG A 36 20.04 -4.89 3.03
N GLU A 37 20.67 -5.27 4.13
CA GLU A 37 21.19 -6.63 4.34
C GLU A 37 20.10 -7.70 4.22
N ILE A 38 18.94 -7.46 4.84
CA ILE A 38 17.76 -8.33 4.76
C ILE A 38 17.29 -8.45 3.31
N LEU A 39 17.19 -7.34 2.59
CA LEU A 39 16.73 -7.31 1.19
C LEU A 39 17.68 -8.05 0.24
N GLU A 40 19.00 -7.86 0.40
CA GLU A 40 20.03 -8.55 -0.38
C GLU A 40 20.02 -10.06 -0.07
N THR A 41 19.99 -10.44 1.19
CA THR A 41 19.97 -11.85 1.62
C THR A 41 18.76 -12.59 1.05
N ASN A 42 17.60 -11.93 1.00
CA ASN A 42 16.38 -12.50 0.45
C ASN A 42 16.22 -12.27 -1.06
N ARG A 43 17.19 -11.65 -1.72
CA ARG A 43 17.19 -11.34 -3.16
C ARG A 43 16.00 -10.49 -3.59
N ILE A 44 15.50 -9.66 -2.71
CA ILE A 44 14.47 -8.65 -3.04
C ILE A 44 15.13 -7.51 -3.80
N ILE A 45 16.37 -7.15 -3.44
CA ILE A 45 17.24 -6.31 -4.25
C ILE A 45 18.54 -7.07 -4.55
N ILE A 46 19.17 -6.78 -5.68
CA ILE A 46 20.39 -7.43 -6.14
C ILE A 46 21.42 -6.35 -6.45
N LYS A 47 22.58 -6.40 -5.78
CA LYS A 47 23.68 -5.47 -6.02
C LYS A 47 24.37 -5.78 -7.36
N ASN A 48 24.56 -4.75 -8.18
CA ASN A 48 25.30 -4.81 -9.43
C ASN A 48 26.80 -4.59 -9.19
N SER A 49 27.63 -4.90 -10.20
CA SER A 49 29.09 -4.70 -10.13
C SER A 49 29.53 -3.24 -10.01
N ASP A 50 28.70 -2.29 -10.41
CA ASP A 50 28.91 -0.85 -10.31
C ASP A 50 28.45 -0.24 -8.97
N GLY A 51 27.99 -1.09 -8.05
CA GLY A 51 27.49 -0.65 -6.74
C GLY A 51 26.00 -0.30 -6.70
N THR A 52 25.35 -0.13 -7.84
CA THR A 52 23.90 0.12 -7.91
C THR A 52 23.08 -1.13 -7.57
N TYR A 53 21.76 -0.98 -7.43
CA TYR A 53 20.85 -2.08 -7.15
C TYR A 53 19.80 -2.22 -8.25
N LYS A 54 19.40 -3.44 -8.53
CA LYS A 54 18.22 -3.76 -9.34
C LYS A 54 17.22 -4.54 -8.52
N ALA A 55 15.97 -4.48 -8.93
CA ALA A 55 14.90 -5.29 -8.36
C ALA A 55 15.17 -6.78 -8.57
N GLY A 56 14.96 -7.55 -7.53
CA GLY A 56 14.84 -9.00 -7.58
C GLY A 56 13.37 -9.41 -7.54
N LYS A 57 13.06 -10.56 -6.95
CA LYS A 57 11.69 -11.03 -6.79
C LYS A 57 11.27 -10.92 -5.33
N GLY A 58 10.27 -10.10 -5.05
CA GLY A 58 9.72 -9.96 -3.71
C GLY A 58 9.11 -8.59 -3.48
N ALA A 59 8.58 -8.41 -2.28
CA ALA A 59 8.05 -7.15 -1.77
C ALA A 59 8.32 -7.07 -0.27
N VAL A 60 8.21 -5.91 0.32
CA VAL A 60 8.27 -5.71 1.77
C VAL A 60 6.95 -5.16 2.25
N ILE A 61 6.39 -5.78 3.27
CA ILE A 61 5.27 -5.23 4.02
C ILE A 61 5.72 -4.96 5.46
N SER A 62 5.23 -3.90 6.05
CA SER A 62 5.54 -3.54 7.43
C SER A 62 4.29 -3.12 8.19
N ILE A 63 4.26 -3.41 9.47
CA ILE A 63 3.16 -3.04 10.36
C ILE A 63 3.73 -2.38 11.60
N CYS A 64 3.17 -1.22 11.95
CA CYS A 64 3.57 -0.48 13.12
C CYS A 64 3.28 -1.29 14.40
N ARG A 65 4.31 -1.47 15.24
CA ARG A 65 4.22 -2.18 16.50
C ARG A 65 3.23 -1.54 17.48
N GLU A 66 3.09 -0.22 17.42
CA GLU A 66 2.21 0.58 18.27
C GLU A 66 0.75 0.59 17.80
N SER A 67 0.46 0.07 16.60
CA SER A 67 -0.91 -0.04 16.11
C SER A 67 -1.78 -0.86 17.06
N PRO A 68 -3.01 -0.44 17.34
CA PRO A 68 -3.96 -1.20 18.15
C PRO A 68 -4.11 -2.63 17.62
N ARG A 69 -4.14 -3.61 18.53
CA ARG A 69 -4.13 -5.03 18.15
C ARG A 69 -5.27 -5.41 17.19
N TYR A 70 -6.46 -4.80 17.34
CA TYR A 70 -7.62 -5.07 16.49
C TYR A 70 -7.46 -4.53 15.07
N LEU A 71 -6.55 -3.56 14.83
CA LEU A 71 -6.25 -3.03 13.49
C LEU A 71 -5.12 -3.79 12.78
N ARG A 72 -4.27 -4.53 13.53
CA ARG A 72 -3.11 -5.21 12.92
C ARG A 72 -3.52 -6.28 11.91
N TYR A 73 -4.59 -7.03 12.18
CA TYR A 73 -5.06 -8.06 11.25
C TYR A 73 -5.59 -7.47 9.94
N PRO A 74 -6.51 -6.47 9.96
CA PRO A 74 -6.92 -5.80 8.73
C PRO A 74 -5.74 -5.19 7.95
N PHE A 75 -4.82 -4.51 8.63
CA PHE A 75 -3.64 -3.94 7.98
C PHE A 75 -2.73 -5.03 7.40
N LEU A 76 -2.47 -6.10 8.15
CA LEU A 76 -1.67 -7.21 7.62
C LEU A 76 -2.31 -7.83 6.39
N ALA A 77 -3.62 -8.04 6.40
CA ALA A 77 -4.34 -8.55 5.24
C ALA A 77 -4.23 -7.58 4.05
N HIS A 78 -4.46 -6.28 4.27
CA HIS A 78 -4.35 -5.23 3.27
C HIS A 78 -2.97 -5.21 2.62
N GLU A 79 -1.91 -5.03 3.40
CA GLU A 79 -0.54 -4.98 2.90
C GLU A 79 -0.09 -6.32 2.25
N SER A 80 -0.58 -7.45 2.76
CA SER A 80 -0.25 -8.75 2.15
C SER A 80 -0.82 -8.90 0.75
N TRP A 81 -2.00 -8.36 0.48
CA TRP A 81 -2.59 -8.34 -0.84
C TRP A 81 -1.81 -7.45 -1.80
N HIS A 82 -1.33 -6.27 -1.35
CA HIS A 82 -0.38 -5.47 -2.12
C HIS A 82 0.89 -6.25 -2.45
N GLY A 83 1.45 -6.95 -1.47
CA GLY A 83 2.62 -7.80 -1.68
C GLY A 83 2.41 -8.85 -2.77
N ILE A 84 1.25 -9.53 -2.79
CA ILE A 84 0.90 -10.50 -3.84
C ILE A 84 0.74 -9.80 -5.18
N TYR A 85 0.06 -8.67 -5.22
CA TYR A 85 -0.14 -7.86 -6.43
C TYR A 85 1.19 -7.44 -7.07
N PHE A 86 2.23 -7.16 -6.26
CA PHE A 86 3.55 -6.79 -6.76
C PHE A 86 4.29 -7.94 -7.41
N ILE A 87 4.16 -9.16 -6.89
CA ILE A 87 5.00 -10.30 -7.29
C ILE A 87 4.34 -11.29 -8.25
N ASP A 88 3.01 -11.20 -8.43
CA ASP A 88 2.23 -12.15 -9.23
C ASP A 88 1.49 -11.45 -10.36
N GLU A 89 1.97 -11.66 -11.59
CA GLU A 89 1.40 -11.05 -12.80
C GLU A 89 0.02 -11.60 -13.14
N ASP A 90 -0.19 -12.90 -12.96
CA ASP A 90 -1.49 -13.53 -13.24
C ASP A 90 -2.56 -12.98 -12.29
N PHE A 91 -2.18 -12.79 -11.03
CA PHE A 91 -3.06 -12.15 -10.05
C PHE A 91 -3.38 -10.69 -10.42
N ARG A 92 -2.39 -9.90 -10.85
CA ARG A 92 -2.63 -8.53 -11.35
C ARG A 92 -3.60 -8.50 -12.52
N ASN A 93 -3.42 -9.41 -13.48
CA ASN A 93 -4.30 -9.52 -14.65
C ASN A 93 -5.74 -9.86 -14.24
N LEU A 94 -5.92 -10.75 -13.26
CA LEU A 94 -7.24 -11.07 -12.71
C LEU A 94 -7.85 -9.85 -12.02
N VAL A 95 -7.09 -9.13 -11.20
CA VAL A 95 -7.55 -7.90 -10.53
C VAL A 95 -7.98 -6.85 -11.55
N SER A 96 -7.18 -6.64 -12.59
CA SER A 96 -7.52 -5.69 -13.68
C SER A 96 -8.82 -6.08 -14.37
N ALA A 97 -9.03 -7.36 -14.66
CA ALA A 97 -10.27 -7.84 -15.26
C ALA A 97 -11.48 -7.59 -14.34
N CYS A 98 -11.36 -7.90 -13.04
CA CYS A 98 -12.42 -7.65 -12.05
C CYS A 98 -12.72 -6.15 -11.91
N TYR A 99 -11.69 -5.31 -11.85
CA TYR A 99 -11.81 -3.86 -11.76
C TYR A 99 -12.59 -3.27 -12.95
N ASN A 100 -12.27 -3.72 -14.18
CA ASN A 100 -12.92 -3.26 -15.39
C ASN A 100 -14.37 -3.76 -15.55
N MET A 101 -14.72 -4.84 -14.88
CA MET A 101 -16.10 -5.40 -14.86
C MET A 101 -16.93 -4.89 -13.69
N PHE A 102 -16.31 -4.14 -12.76
CA PHE A 102 -17.02 -3.68 -11.57
C PHE A 102 -18.08 -2.63 -11.93
N ASP A 103 -19.15 -2.59 -11.12
CA ASP A 103 -20.24 -1.64 -11.33
C ASP A 103 -19.74 -0.18 -11.34
N PRO A 104 -20.04 0.61 -12.38
CA PRO A 104 -19.50 1.96 -12.54
C PRO A 104 -19.84 2.91 -11.39
N ASP A 105 -21.05 2.84 -10.84
CA ASP A 105 -21.47 3.73 -9.73
C ASP A 105 -20.73 3.36 -8.42
N SER A 106 -20.57 2.07 -8.19
CA SER A 106 -19.77 1.56 -7.06
C SER A 106 -18.28 1.91 -7.20
N MET A 107 -17.76 1.88 -8.41
CA MET A 107 -16.37 2.28 -8.68
C MET A 107 -16.16 3.78 -8.47
N GLU A 108 -17.09 4.61 -8.92
CA GLU A 108 -17.04 6.08 -8.69
C GLU A 108 -17.10 6.40 -7.20
N PHE A 109 -17.92 5.67 -6.44
CA PHE A 109 -17.93 5.77 -4.98
C PHE A 109 -16.57 5.45 -4.36
N LEU A 110 -15.93 4.34 -4.76
CA LEU A 110 -14.62 3.94 -4.24
C LEU A 110 -13.54 4.98 -4.58
N LYS A 111 -13.46 5.42 -5.84
CA LYS A 111 -12.51 6.46 -6.26
C LYS A 111 -12.68 7.76 -5.47
N THR A 112 -13.92 8.21 -5.29
CA THR A 112 -14.23 9.38 -4.47
C THR A 112 -13.85 9.17 -3.00
N PHE A 113 -14.10 7.97 -2.47
CA PHE A 113 -13.71 7.62 -1.12
C PHE A 113 -12.19 7.75 -0.91
N TRP A 114 -11.38 7.17 -1.78
CA TRP A 114 -9.91 7.21 -1.65
C TRP A 114 -9.33 8.61 -1.85
N GLU A 115 -9.89 9.40 -2.75
CA GLU A 115 -9.49 10.78 -2.99
C GLU A 115 -9.82 11.70 -1.81
N THR A 116 -10.98 11.52 -1.20
CA THR A 116 -11.53 12.49 -0.22
C THR A 116 -11.34 12.10 1.24
N GLN A 117 -11.00 10.84 1.55
CA GLN A 117 -10.80 10.43 2.93
C GLN A 117 -9.57 11.09 3.55
N PRO A 118 -9.69 11.69 4.77
CA PRO A 118 -8.55 12.28 5.46
C PRO A 118 -7.42 11.26 5.66
N GLY A 119 -6.24 11.60 5.15
CA GLY A 119 -5.03 10.79 5.28
C GLY A 119 -4.77 9.79 4.15
N LEU A 120 -5.70 9.62 3.20
CA LEU A 120 -5.48 8.88 1.96
C LEU A 120 -5.05 9.84 0.84
N GLY A 121 -5.97 10.59 0.25
CA GLY A 121 -5.67 11.57 -0.79
C GLY A 121 -5.03 10.95 -2.04
N TYR A 122 -5.50 9.76 -2.43
CA TYR A 122 -4.94 9.03 -3.56
C TYR A 122 -5.24 9.73 -4.89
N ASP A 123 -4.26 9.69 -5.79
CA ASP A 123 -4.44 10.18 -7.16
C ASP A 123 -5.33 9.22 -7.96
N ARG A 124 -6.58 9.61 -8.16
CA ARG A 124 -7.55 8.81 -8.93
C ARG A 124 -7.21 8.66 -10.42
N SER A 125 -6.25 9.42 -10.93
CA SER A 125 -5.75 9.31 -12.31
C SER A 125 -4.67 8.22 -12.46
N ASP A 126 -4.08 7.77 -11.35
CA ASP A 126 -3.15 6.65 -11.33
C ASP A 126 -3.93 5.33 -11.35
N GLU A 127 -4.10 4.78 -12.54
CA GLU A 127 -4.84 3.53 -12.78
C GLU A 127 -4.21 2.33 -12.02
N TYR A 128 -2.89 2.27 -11.94
CA TYR A 128 -2.20 1.20 -11.22
C TYR A 128 -2.51 1.27 -9.72
N LEU A 129 -2.44 2.46 -9.15
CA LEU A 129 -2.79 2.70 -7.75
C LEU A 129 -4.25 2.34 -7.48
N MET A 130 -5.18 2.80 -8.37
CA MET A 130 -6.60 2.52 -8.19
C MET A 130 -6.93 1.03 -8.23
N GLN A 131 -6.33 0.26 -9.12
CA GLN A 131 -6.52 -1.20 -9.19
C GLN A 131 -5.95 -1.91 -7.97
N ASN A 132 -4.77 -1.50 -7.52
CA ASN A 132 -4.10 -2.06 -6.36
C ASN A 132 -4.90 -1.81 -5.07
N GLU A 133 -5.38 -0.58 -4.85
CA GLU A 133 -6.22 -0.24 -3.71
C GLU A 133 -7.61 -0.91 -3.78
N PHE A 134 -8.22 -0.96 -4.96
CA PHE A 134 -9.48 -1.69 -5.16
C PHE A 134 -9.36 -3.13 -4.65
N MET A 135 -8.36 -3.84 -5.08
CA MET A 135 -8.09 -5.22 -4.66
C MET A 135 -7.89 -5.30 -3.15
N ALA A 136 -7.00 -4.49 -2.58
CA ALA A 136 -6.63 -4.55 -1.17
C ALA A 136 -7.82 -4.24 -0.25
N TYR A 137 -8.60 -3.19 -0.54
CA TYR A 137 -9.80 -2.83 0.24
C TYR A 137 -10.92 -3.86 0.15
N ILE A 138 -11.12 -4.49 -1.00
CA ILE A 138 -12.14 -5.54 -1.15
C ILE A 138 -11.69 -6.81 -0.41
N MET A 139 -10.44 -7.20 -0.54
CA MET A 139 -9.96 -8.50 -0.05
C MET A 139 -9.51 -8.49 1.42
N GLN A 140 -9.29 -7.32 2.04
CA GLN A 140 -9.02 -7.23 3.47
C GLN A 140 -10.22 -7.62 4.36
N GLN A 141 -11.43 -7.65 3.79
CA GLN A 141 -12.69 -7.92 4.47
C GLN A 141 -13.29 -9.25 4.01
N SER A 142 -14.12 -9.88 4.85
CA SER A 142 -15.04 -10.90 4.35
C SER A 142 -16.11 -10.26 3.45
N PHE A 143 -16.62 -10.99 2.45
CA PHE A 143 -17.65 -10.48 1.53
C PHE A 143 -18.85 -9.86 2.26
N SER A 144 -19.29 -10.44 3.37
CA SER A 144 -20.39 -9.93 4.18
C SER A 144 -20.08 -8.59 4.86
N ASN A 145 -18.81 -8.23 5.00
CA ASN A 145 -18.36 -7.04 5.72
C ASN A 145 -17.91 -5.90 4.81
N ILE A 146 -17.82 -6.10 3.50
CA ILE A 146 -17.34 -5.07 2.56
C ILE A 146 -18.25 -3.82 2.62
N ALA A 147 -19.56 -3.98 2.36
CA ALA A 147 -20.47 -2.84 2.38
C ALA A 147 -20.59 -2.20 3.78
N PRO A 148 -20.77 -2.94 4.90
CA PRO A 148 -20.72 -2.38 6.24
C PRO A 148 -19.44 -1.59 6.54
N TYR A 149 -18.28 -2.07 6.10
CA TYR A 149 -17.00 -1.36 6.30
C TYR A 149 -17.02 0.02 5.64
N PHE A 150 -17.33 0.10 4.34
CA PHE A 150 -17.36 1.36 3.61
C PHE A 150 -18.41 2.34 4.17
N LEU A 151 -19.60 1.87 4.52
CA LEU A 151 -20.63 2.68 5.15
C LEU A 151 -20.17 3.25 6.51
N GLN A 152 -19.48 2.45 7.31
CA GLN A 152 -18.99 2.89 8.61
C GLN A 152 -17.87 3.95 8.46
N VAL A 153 -16.94 3.76 7.53
CA VAL A 153 -15.82 4.68 7.33
C VAL A 153 -16.30 5.99 6.70
N ALA A 154 -17.15 5.92 5.67
CA ALA A 154 -17.76 7.09 5.04
C ALA A 154 -18.61 7.90 6.04
N GLY A 155 -19.39 7.23 6.90
CA GLY A 155 -20.16 7.87 7.96
C GLY A 155 -19.29 8.63 8.95
N ARG A 156 -18.14 8.08 9.36
CA ARG A 156 -17.19 8.78 10.25
C ARG A 156 -16.58 10.02 9.58
N GLY A 157 -16.23 9.94 8.29
CA GLY A 157 -15.74 11.09 7.53
C GLY A 157 -16.74 12.23 7.47
N SER A 158 -18.01 11.93 7.23
CA SER A 158 -19.09 12.92 7.20
C SER A 158 -19.31 13.61 8.56
N VAL A 159 -19.31 12.86 9.65
CA VAL A 159 -19.44 13.42 11.01
C VAL A 159 -18.28 14.34 11.35
N ASN A 160 -17.06 13.93 11.06
CA ASN A 160 -15.86 14.75 11.29
C ASN A 160 -15.87 16.06 10.49
N ARG A 161 -16.40 16.04 9.26
CA ARG A 161 -16.55 17.25 8.43
C ARG A 161 -17.59 18.20 9.02
N ILE A 162 -18.77 17.70 9.39
CA ILE A 162 -19.83 18.50 10.01
C ILE A 162 -19.34 19.15 11.31
N GLN A 163 -18.58 18.42 12.13
CA GLN A 163 -18.02 18.98 13.37
C GLN A 163 -16.98 20.08 13.13
N LYS A 164 -16.22 20.00 12.02
CA LYS A 164 -15.22 21.04 11.66
C LYS A 164 -15.85 22.28 11.03
N GLU A 165 -16.93 22.10 10.28
CA GLU A 165 -17.64 23.20 9.61
C GLU A 165 -18.63 23.91 10.56
N GLY A 166 -19.00 23.29 11.68
CA GLY A 166 -19.89 23.84 12.70
C GLY A 166 -19.20 24.48 13.92
N ALA A 167 -17.87 24.55 13.91
CA ALA A 167 -17.04 25.19 14.96
C ALA A 167 -16.37 26.45 14.43
#